data_61e2251e94be9ea183662fbf92f714ed
#
_entry.id   61e2251e94be9ea183662fbf92f714ed
#
_cell.length_a   1.000
_cell.length_b   1.000
_cell.length_c   1.000
_cell.angle_alpha   90.00
_cell.angle_beta   90.00
_cell.angle_gamma   90.00
#
_symmetry.space_group_name_H-M   'P 1'
#
loop_
_entity.id
_entity.type
_entity.pdbx_description
1 polymer ?
#
loop_
_entity_poly.entity_id
_entity_poly.type
_entity_poly.pdbx_seq_one_letter_code
_entity_poly.pdbx_strand_id
1 'polypeptide(L)'
;MSPRFPSPHPQQGIALPVMLIMLLVMLVSSIYLLRSSNSTTLTATNLAQDSALARAADLGLHTGFRWLSETAQTGKAQLNRHVPEQGYRANLDTTLTVRSSEFWDGSREVVDAAGNRIRYVIHRMCSFDGAYSEGNNACMQTAANTSQLGNTVRLGDSLASDSPVYAGVPQLHYVITARIDGPRGGNVVTQMVVLIGA
;
A
#
# COMPACT_ATOMS: atom_id res chain seq x y z
N MET A 1 93.61 26.94 9.48
CA MET A 1 92.47 25.93 9.48
C MET A 1 91.25 26.67 8.92
N SER A 2 90.90 26.47 7.61
CA SER A 2 89.69 27.06 7.05
C SER A 2 88.49 26.12 7.16
N PRO A 3 87.35 26.63 7.58
CA PRO A 3 86.15 25.80 7.69
C PRO A 3 85.62 25.51 6.29
N ARG A 4 85.43 24.21 5.97
CA ARG A 4 84.70 23.78 4.77
C ARG A 4 83.22 23.87 5.03
N PHE A 5 82.52 24.78 4.35
CA PHE A 5 81.06 24.79 4.30
C PHE A 5 80.59 23.62 3.45
N PRO A 6 79.56 22.85 3.92
CA PRO A 6 78.97 21.81 3.10
C PRO A 6 78.21 22.44 1.91
N SER A 7 78.42 21.88 0.73
CA SER A 7 77.74 22.31 -0.49
C SER A 7 76.22 22.04 -0.36
N PRO A 8 75.33 23.03 -0.77
CA PRO A 8 73.91 22.81 -0.77
C PRO A 8 73.55 21.69 -1.79
N HIS A 9 72.90 20.63 -1.28
CA HIS A 9 72.34 19.61 -2.16
C HIS A 9 71.30 20.24 -3.10
N PRO A 10 71.28 19.93 -4.41
CA PRO A 10 70.28 20.43 -5.30
C PRO A 10 68.93 19.85 -4.86
N GLN A 11 68.02 20.68 -4.40
CA GLN A 11 66.65 20.31 -4.13
C GLN A 11 66.01 19.97 -5.48
N GLN A 12 65.88 18.67 -5.78
CA GLN A 12 65.10 18.19 -6.92
C GLN A 12 63.64 18.53 -6.67
N GLY A 13 63.01 19.25 -7.59
CA GLY A 13 61.65 19.78 -7.47
C GLY A 13 60.59 18.73 -7.43
N ILE A 14 60.49 18.01 -6.31
CA ILE A 14 59.42 16.99 -6.04
C ILE A 14 58.07 17.63 -5.80
N ALA A 15 58.02 18.95 -5.60
CA ALA A 15 56.78 19.67 -5.30
C ALA A 15 55.75 19.61 -6.43
N LEU A 16 56.19 19.70 -7.69
CA LEU A 16 55.29 19.68 -8.83
C LEU A 16 54.53 18.34 -9.03
N PRO A 17 55.20 17.16 -9.01
CA PRO A 17 54.50 15.89 -9.10
C PRO A 17 53.59 15.64 -7.91
N VAL A 18 53.97 16.06 -6.69
CA VAL A 18 53.11 15.91 -5.49
C VAL A 18 51.82 16.75 -5.63
N MET A 19 51.93 18.00 -6.09
CA MET A 19 50.75 18.85 -6.35
C MET A 19 49.84 18.27 -7.44
N LEU A 20 50.42 17.70 -8.50
CA LEU A 20 49.65 17.05 -9.56
C LEU A 20 48.88 15.84 -9.05
N ILE A 21 49.50 15.01 -8.23
CA ILE A 21 48.83 13.84 -7.60
C ILE A 21 47.71 14.31 -6.68
N MET A 22 47.95 15.33 -5.85
CA MET A 22 46.89 15.87 -4.97
C MET A 22 45.71 16.42 -5.75
N LEU A 23 45.95 17.17 -6.83
CA LEU A 23 44.88 17.66 -7.71
C LEU A 23 44.09 16.52 -8.35
N LEU A 24 44.77 15.46 -8.81
CA LEU A 24 44.16 14.31 -9.40
C LEU A 24 43.27 13.57 -8.40
N VAL A 25 43.76 13.37 -7.16
CA VAL A 25 42.98 12.76 -6.08
C VAL A 25 41.74 13.59 -5.73
N MET A 26 41.86 14.92 -5.64
CA MET A 26 40.73 15.82 -5.38
C MET A 26 39.71 15.78 -6.54
N LEU A 27 40.18 15.73 -7.79
CA LEU A 27 39.29 15.63 -8.94
C LEU A 27 38.50 14.32 -8.96
N VAL A 28 39.17 13.19 -8.76
CA VAL A 28 38.52 11.87 -8.66
C VAL A 28 37.53 11.83 -7.51
N SER A 29 37.91 12.33 -6.32
CA SER A 29 37.03 12.40 -5.17
C SER A 29 35.79 13.26 -5.43
N SER A 30 35.94 14.39 -6.10
CA SER A 30 34.82 15.28 -6.47
C SER A 30 33.84 14.58 -7.41
N ILE A 31 34.33 13.87 -8.43
CA ILE A 31 33.49 13.13 -9.37
C ILE A 31 32.73 12.03 -8.64
N TYR A 32 33.40 11.33 -7.71
CA TYR A 32 32.75 10.26 -6.92
C TYR A 32 31.63 10.81 -6.03
N LEU A 33 31.86 11.94 -5.36
CA LEU A 33 30.84 12.59 -4.53
C LEU A 33 29.65 13.07 -5.35
N LEU A 34 29.87 13.64 -6.54
CA LEU A 34 28.80 14.06 -7.44
C LEU A 34 27.95 12.87 -7.91
N ARG A 35 28.57 11.75 -8.26
CA ARG A 35 27.83 10.54 -8.64
C ARG A 35 27.01 9.98 -7.47
N SER A 36 27.56 9.94 -6.28
CA SER A 36 26.87 9.49 -5.08
C SER A 36 25.67 10.37 -4.74
N SER A 37 25.83 11.69 -4.81
CA SER A 37 24.76 12.66 -4.58
C SER A 37 23.60 12.50 -5.57
N ASN A 38 23.90 12.35 -6.85
CA ASN A 38 22.87 12.15 -7.88
C ASN A 38 22.07 10.87 -7.66
N SER A 39 22.72 9.76 -7.31
CA SER A 39 22.06 8.50 -7.02
C SER A 39 21.09 8.63 -5.83
N THR A 40 21.54 9.29 -4.77
CA THR A 40 20.71 9.51 -3.57
C THR A 40 19.50 10.38 -3.88
N THR A 41 19.69 11.45 -4.66
CA THR A 41 18.60 12.36 -5.05
C THR A 41 17.56 11.63 -5.90
N LEU A 42 17.97 10.82 -6.87
CA LEU A 42 17.06 10.05 -7.71
C LEU A 42 16.24 9.04 -6.87
N THR A 43 16.89 8.35 -5.94
CA THR A 43 16.21 7.41 -5.05
C THR A 43 15.19 8.13 -4.16
N ALA A 44 15.56 9.26 -3.56
CA ALA A 44 14.67 10.05 -2.74
C ALA A 44 13.47 10.58 -3.53
N THR A 45 13.69 11.04 -4.77
CA THR A 45 12.61 11.51 -5.65
C THR A 45 11.65 10.41 -6.03
N ASN A 46 12.15 9.22 -6.38
CA ASN A 46 11.30 8.07 -6.70
C ASN A 46 10.47 7.65 -5.49
N LEU A 47 11.08 7.56 -4.31
CA LEU A 47 10.36 7.21 -3.07
C LEU A 47 9.30 8.25 -2.71
N ALA A 48 9.59 9.53 -2.87
CA ALA A 48 8.63 10.60 -2.65
C ALA A 48 7.44 10.49 -3.63
N GLN A 49 7.71 10.19 -4.89
CA GLN A 49 6.68 9.98 -5.91
C GLN A 49 5.81 8.76 -5.60
N ASP A 50 6.42 7.63 -5.26
CA ASP A 50 5.68 6.41 -4.90
C ASP A 50 4.79 6.63 -3.67
N SER A 51 5.29 7.35 -2.66
CA SER A 51 4.50 7.70 -1.48
C SER A 51 3.34 8.65 -1.80
N ALA A 52 3.52 9.59 -2.73
CA ALA A 52 2.47 10.48 -3.18
C ALA A 52 1.37 9.70 -3.95
N LEU A 53 1.77 8.77 -4.82
CA LEU A 53 0.83 7.90 -5.55
C LEU A 53 0.06 6.98 -4.59
N ALA A 54 0.72 6.42 -3.57
CA ALA A 54 0.06 5.60 -2.57
C ALA A 54 -1.03 6.39 -1.82
N ARG A 55 -0.74 7.63 -1.41
CA ARG A 55 -1.74 8.52 -0.78
C ARG A 55 -2.89 8.88 -1.74
N ALA A 56 -2.59 9.06 -3.02
CA ALA A 56 -3.64 9.30 -4.02
C ALA A 56 -4.52 8.05 -4.18
N ALA A 57 -3.96 6.84 -4.18
CA ALA A 57 -4.72 5.60 -4.24
C ALA A 57 -5.68 5.42 -3.05
N ASP A 58 -5.36 5.97 -1.88
CA ASP A 58 -6.23 5.94 -0.69
C ASP A 58 -7.59 6.60 -0.94
N LEU A 59 -7.69 7.58 -1.85
CA LEU A 59 -8.97 8.16 -2.26
C LEU A 59 -9.92 7.09 -2.83
N GLY A 60 -9.39 6.16 -3.63
CA GLY A 60 -10.16 5.04 -4.16
C GLY A 60 -10.68 4.11 -3.05
N LEU A 61 -9.81 3.78 -2.08
CA LEU A 61 -10.20 2.98 -0.92
C LEU A 61 -11.29 3.66 -0.09
N HIS A 62 -11.14 4.94 0.22
CA HIS A 62 -12.13 5.70 0.97
C HIS A 62 -13.46 5.84 0.23
N THR A 63 -13.42 6.05 -1.08
CA THR A 63 -14.65 6.17 -1.89
C THR A 63 -15.40 4.84 -1.90
N GLY A 64 -14.69 3.74 -2.12
CA GLY A 64 -15.26 2.39 -2.07
C GLY A 64 -15.81 2.04 -0.69
N PHE A 65 -15.07 2.36 0.37
CA PHE A 65 -15.50 2.11 1.74
C PHE A 65 -16.76 2.89 2.11
N ARG A 66 -16.84 4.17 1.76
CA ARG A 66 -18.01 5.00 2.03
C ARG A 66 -19.25 4.42 1.36
N TRP A 67 -19.17 4.12 0.05
CA TRP A 67 -20.30 3.52 -0.66
C TRP A 67 -20.72 2.17 -0.04
N LEU A 68 -19.74 1.31 0.28
CA LEU A 68 -20.00 0.01 0.89
C LEU A 68 -20.68 0.15 2.26
N SER A 69 -20.23 1.08 3.10
CA SER A 69 -20.79 1.34 4.43
C SER A 69 -22.21 1.90 4.35
N GLU A 70 -22.44 2.86 3.45
CA GLU A 70 -23.78 3.43 3.23
C GLU A 70 -24.76 2.38 2.71
N THR A 71 -24.33 1.55 1.74
CA THR A 71 -25.16 0.48 1.18
C THR A 71 -25.47 -0.60 2.23
N ALA A 72 -24.50 -0.94 3.08
CA ALA A 72 -24.71 -1.88 4.16
C ALA A 72 -25.76 -1.42 5.19
N GLN A 73 -25.94 -0.11 5.35
CA GLN A 73 -26.93 0.47 6.27
C GLN A 73 -28.31 0.66 5.64
N THR A 74 -28.36 1.02 4.37
CA THR A 74 -29.60 1.46 3.71
C THR A 74 -30.19 0.44 2.75
N GLY A 75 -29.37 -0.44 2.18
CA GLY A 75 -29.82 -1.34 1.11
C GLY A 75 -28.98 -2.61 1.01
N LYS A 76 -28.75 -3.27 2.13
CA LYS A 76 -27.86 -4.44 2.26
C LYS A 76 -28.11 -5.56 1.24
N ALA A 77 -29.37 -5.79 0.84
CA ALA A 77 -29.72 -6.78 -0.17
C ALA A 77 -29.06 -6.49 -1.55
N GLN A 78 -28.68 -5.24 -1.82
CA GLN A 78 -27.95 -4.85 -3.02
C GLN A 78 -26.55 -5.48 -3.08
N LEU A 79 -25.95 -5.75 -1.92
CA LEU A 79 -24.63 -6.41 -1.81
C LEU A 79 -24.65 -7.88 -2.23
N ASN A 80 -25.81 -8.46 -2.48
CA ASN A 80 -25.92 -9.82 -3.02
C ASN A 80 -25.70 -9.90 -4.54
N ARG A 81 -25.65 -8.78 -5.23
CA ARG A 81 -25.49 -8.70 -6.69
C ARG A 81 -24.32 -7.82 -7.07
N HIS A 82 -23.82 -8.01 -8.28
CA HIS A 82 -22.83 -7.09 -8.84
C HIS A 82 -23.42 -5.72 -9.07
N VAL A 83 -22.64 -4.67 -8.75
CA VAL A 83 -22.97 -3.26 -9.02
C VAL A 83 -21.77 -2.61 -9.70
N PRO A 84 -21.55 -2.87 -11.00
CA PRO A 84 -20.34 -2.41 -11.73
C PRO A 84 -20.19 -0.89 -11.74
N GLU A 85 -21.30 -0.14 -11.74
CA GLU A 85 -21.30 1.33 -11.71
C GLU A 85 -20.63 1.88 -10.43
N GLN A 86 -20.57 1.07 -9.38
CA GLN A 86 -19.94 1.41 -8.11
C GLN A 86 -18.62 0.67 -7.87
N GLY A 87 -18.15 -0.08 -8.86
CA GLY A 87 -16.97 -0.90 -8.73
C GLY A 87 -17.17 -2.12 -7.83
N TYR A 88 -18.40 -2.60 -7.63
CA TYR A 88 -18.70 -3.67 -6.69
C TYR A 88 -18.97 -5.01 -7.38
N ARG A 89 -18.30 -6.05 -6.89
CA ARG A 89 -18.50 -7.46 -7.26
C ARG A 89 -18.87 -8.28 -6.03
N ALA A 90 -19.99 -8.99 -6.13
CA ALA A 90 -20.54 -9.80 -5.03
C ALA A 90 -19.77 -11.12 -4.80
N ASN A 91 -18.73 -11.38 -5.56
CA ASN A 91 -17.84 -12.53 -5.41
C ASN A 91 -16.39 -12.15 -5.61
N LEU A 92 -15.47 -13.02 -5.22
CA LEU A 92 -14.04 -12.93 -5.50
C LEU A 92 -13.58 -14.22 -6.17
N ASP A 93 -13.13 -14.12 -7.42
CA ASP A 93 -12.42 -15.19 -8.07
C ASP A 93 -10.96 -15.19 -7.59
N THR A 94 -10.59 -16.19 -6.80
CA THR A 94 -9.26 -16.33 -6.22
C THR A 94 -8.18 -16.71 -7.23
N THR A 95 -8.55 -17.07 -8.46
CA THR A 95 -7.60 -17.35 -9.54
C THR A 95 -7.08 -16.08 -10.20
N LEU A 96 -7.84 -14.98 -10.08
CA LEU A 96 -7.48 -13.68 -10.63
C LEU A 96 -6.51 -12.93 -9.71
N THR A 97 -5.53 -12.32 -10.31
CA THR A 97 -4.56 -11.48 -9.60
C THR A 97 -4.74 -10.01 -9.95
N VAL A 98 -4.28 -9.11 -9.10
CA VAL A 98 -4.29 -7.65 -9.35
C VAL A 98 -3.55 -7.23 -10.63
N ARG A 99 -2.79 -8.15 -11.23
CA ARG A 99 -2.08 -7.93 -12.50
C ARG A 99 -2.90 -8.30 -13.73
N SER A 100 -3.91 -9.15 -13.58
CA SER A 100 -4.79 -9.54 -14.68
C SER A 100 -5.82 -8.43 -14.95
N SER A 101 -6.18 -8.26 -16.22
CA SER A 101 -7.19 -7.27 -16.63
C SER A 101 -8.57 -7.60 -16.09
N GLU A 102 -8.89 -8.89 -16.04
CA GLU A 102 -10.17 -9.43 -15.60
C GLU A 102 -10.46 -9.13 -14.11
N PHE A 103 -9.41 -9.00 -13.30
CA PHE A 103 -9.55 -8.57 -11.89
C PHE A 103 -10.21 -7.18 -11.77
N TRP A 104 -9.94 -6.30 -12.75
CA TRP A 104 -10.42 -4.92 -12.78
C TRP A 104 -11.72 -4.74 -13.56
N ASP A 105 -12.33 -5.83 -14.04
CA ASP A 105 -13.62 -5.77 -14.73
C ASP A 105 -14.69 -5.21 -13.80
N GLY A 106 -15.43 -4.18 -14.29
CA GLY A 106 -16.40 -3.47 -13.48
C GLY A 106 -15.79 -2.55 -12.41
N SER A 107 -14.49 -2.24 -12.47
CA SER A 107 -13.87 -1.24 -11.60
C SER A 107 -14.43 0.15 -11.89
N ARG A 108 -14.49 1.00 -10.85
CA ARG A 108 -14.87 2.40 -10.96
C ARG A 108 -13.64 3.30 -10.94
N GLU A 109 -13.67 4.36 -11.74
CA GLU A 109 -12.63 5.38 -11.76
C GLU A 109 -13.08 6.62 -10.97
N VAL A 110 -12.16 7.17 -10.18
CA VAL A 110 -12.28 8.46 -9.50
C VAL A 110 -11.06 9.30 -9.82
N VAL A 111 -11.23 10.62 -9.85
CA VAL A 111 -10.15 11.56 -10.12
C VAL A 111 -9.91 12.40 -8.87
N ASP A 112 -8.66 12.53 -8.48
CA ASP A 112 -8.28 13.39 -7.34
C ASP A 112 -8.15 14.87 -7.76
N ALA A 113 -7.90 15.74 -6.79
CA ALA A 113 -7.72 17.17 -7.05
C ALA A 113 -6.49 17.51 -7.88
N ALA A 114 -5.52 16.61 -7.98
CA ALA A 114 -4.32 16.75 -8.80
C ALA A 114 -4.50 16.20 -10.22
N GLY A 115 -5.67 15.64 -10.54
CA GLY A 115 -5.98 15.05 -11.84
C GLY A 115 -5.51 13.60 -12.00
N ASN A 116 -5.09 12.94 -10.93
CA ASN A 116 -4.73 11.53 -10.98
C ASN A 116 -5.99 10.67 -11.11
N ARG A 117 -5.92 9.67 -12.00
CA ARG A 117 -6.99 8.70 -12.20
C ARG A 117 -6.74 7.47 -11.33
N ILE A 118 -7.65 7.21 -10.41
CA ILE A 118 -7.59 6.07 -9.49
C ILE A 118 -8.74 5.13 -9.87
N ARG A 119 -8.41 3.88 -10.16
CA ARG A 119 -9.42 2.82 -10.34
C ARG A 119 -9.53 2.02 -9.07
N TYR A 120 -10.76 1.71 -8.64
CA TYR A 120 -10.98 0.82 -7.52
C TYR A 120 -12.04 -0.23 -7.84
N VAL A 121 -11.92 -1.36 -7.17
CA VAL A 121 -12.90 -2.45 -7.21
C VAL A 121 -13.09 -2.98 -5.80
N ILE A 122 -14.34 -3.34 -5.49
CA ILE A 122 -14.73 -3.93 -4.21
C ILE A 122 -15.17 -5.36 -4.48
N HIS A 123 -14.52 -6.34 -3.87
CA HIS A 123 -14.91 -7.73 -3.94
C HIS A 123 -15.45 -8.19 -2.59
N ARG A 124 -16.64 -8.81 -2.60
CA ARG A 124 -17.07 -9.61 -1.44
C ARG A 124 -16.34 -10.95 -1.49
N MET A 125 -15.77 -11.36 -0.38
CA MET A 125 -15.01 -12.62 -0.30
C MET A 125 -15.95 -13.83 -0.21
N CYS A 126 -16.74 -14.03 -1.26
CA CYS A 126 -17.66 -15.16 -1.45
C CYS A 126 -17.34 -15.86 -2.78
N SER A 127 -17.67 -17.13 -2.90
CA SER A 127 -17.46 -17.91 -4.14
C SER A 127 -18.39 -17.47 -5.27
N PHE A 128 -19.63 -17.07 -4.93
CA PHE A 128 -20.66 -16.70 -5.89
C PHE A 128 -21.38 -15.41 -5.45
N ASP A 129 -22.13 -14.81 -6.35
CA ASP A 129 -23.13 -13.81 -6.04
C ASP A 129 -24.36 -14.48 -5.36
N GLY A 130 -25.28 -13.70 -4.84
CA GLY A 130 -26.41 -14.21 -4.06
C GLY A 130 -26.25 -14.01 -2.54
N ALA A 131 -27.17 -14.57 -1.76
CA ALA A 131 -27.09 -14.45 -0.31
C ALA A 131 -25.92 -15.26 0.25
N TYR A 132 -25.29 -14.76 1.30
CA TYR A 132 -24.18 -15.45 1.97
C TYR A 132 -24.61 -16.78 2.63
N SER A 133 -25.91 -16.90 2.97
CA SER A 133 -26.52 -18.07 3.60
C SER A 133 -26.98 -19.15 2.62
N GLU A 134 -26.86 -18.93 1.32
CA GLU A 134 -27.15 -19.95 0.33
C GLU A 134 -26.14 -21.10 0.45
N GLY A 135 -26.65 -22.36 0.48
CA GLY A 135 -25.88 -23.51 0.92
C GLY A 135 -24.63 -23.86 0.12
N ASN A 136 -24.48 -23.33 -1.09
CA ASN A 136 -23.30 -23.49 -1.95
C ASN A 136 -22.42 -22.23 -2.03
N ASN A 137 -22.78 -21.15 -1.33
CA ASN A 137 -22.01 -19.91 -1.36
C ASN A 137 -21.01 -19.86 -0.19
N ALA A 138 -19.77 -20.26 -0.43
CA ALA A 138 -18.73 -20.19 0.58
C ALA A 138 -18.21 -18.75 0.70
N CYS A 139 -18.55 -18.09 1.81
CA CYS A 139 -18.10 -16.75 2.13
C CYS A 139 -17.12 -16.76 3.30
N MET A 140 -16.08 -15.91 3.23
CA MET A 140 -15.21 -15.67 4.38
C MET A 140 -15.96 -14.85 5.42
N GLN A 141 -16.05 -15.40 6.62
CA GLN A 141 -16.80 -14.84 7.72
C GLN A 141 -15.97 -14.81 8.99
N THR A 142 -16.17 -13.77 9.80
CA THR A 142 -15.67 -13.71 11.18
C THR A 142 -16.86 -13.79 12.13
N ALA A 143 -16.66 -14.43 13.29
CA ALA A 143 -17.66 -14.44 14.35
C ALA A 143 -18.14 -13.02 14.66
N ALA A 144 -19.42 -12.92 15.03
CA ALA A 144 -20.02 -11.64 15.34
C ALA A 144 -19.24 -10.86 16.40
N ASN A 145 -19.22 -9.54 16.26
CA ASN A 145 -18.57 -8.67 17.23
C ASN A 145 -19.29 -8.75 18.59
N THR A 146 -18.61 -9.32 19.57
CA THR A 146 -19.10 -9.47 20.93
C THR A 146 -19.21 -8.16 21.69
N SER A 147 -18.52 -7.12 21.26
CA SER A 147 -18.52 -5.82 21.94
C SER A 147 -19.89 -5.13 21.95
N GLN A 148 -20.79 -5.49 21.04
CA GLN A 148 -22.17 -4.97 21.03
C GLN A 148 -23.13 -5.69 21.97
N LEU A 149 -22.75 -6.85 22.50
CA LEU A 149 -23.65 -7.66 23.31
C LEU A 149 -23.72 -7.25 24.78
N GLY A 150 -22.87 -6.30 25.22
CA GLY A 150 -22.93 -5.75 26.57
C GLY A 150 -22.86 -6.80 27.68
N ASN A 151 -22.48 -8.03 27.38
CA ASN A 151 -22.37 -9.11 28.32
C ASN A 151 -21.14 -8.89 29.20
N THR A 152 -21.34 -8.09 30.22
CA THR A 152 -20.46 -8.13 31.39
C THR A 152 -20.68 -9.50 32.03
N VAL A 153 -19.65 -10.33 32.07
CA VAL A 153 -19.63 -11.53 32.89
C VAL A 153 -19.99 -11.11 34.32
N ARG A 154 -21.04 -11.65 34.89
CA ARG A 154 -21.44 -11.33 36.27
C ARG A 154 -20.32 -11.72 37.21
N LEU A 155 -20.10 -10.90 38.22
CA LEU A 155 -19.08 -11.17 39.22
C LEU A 155 -19.37 -12.51 39.90
N GLY A 156 -18.51 -13.51 39.68
CA GLY A 156 -18.70 -14.88 40.22
C GLY A 156 -19.03 -15.96 39.19
N ASP A 157 -19.30 -15.60 37.94
CA ASP A 157 -19.53 -16.56 36.87
C ASP A 157 -18.19 -17.01 36.26
N SER A 158 -18.11 -18.31 35.92
CA SER A 158 -16.90 -18.89 35.32
C SER A 158 -16.90 -18.68 33.81
N LEU A 159 -15.81 -18.13 33.30
CA LEU A 159 -15.59 -18.00 31.86
C LEU A 159 -15.64 -19.31 31.08
N ALA A 160 -15.53 -20.46 31.76
CA ALA A 160 -15.59 -21.78 31.15
C ALA A 160 -17.03 -22.30 30.96
N SER A 161 -17.99 -21.87 31.81
CA SER A 161 -19.39 -22.25 31.71
C SER A 161 -20.26 -21.22 30.96
N ASP A 162 -19.80 -19.99 30.93
CA ASP A 162 -20.46 -18.85 30.25
C ASP A 162 -19.75 -18.50 28.96
N SER A 163 -19.47 -19.48 28.12
CA SER A 163 -19.10 -19.19 26.75
C SER A 163 -20.16 -18.25 26.19
N PRO A 164 -19.85 -16.97 25.91
CA PRO A 164 -20.85 -16.06 25.41
C PRO A 164 -21.48 -16.69 24.18
N VAL A 165 -22.78 -16.93 24.24
CA VAL A 165 -23.54 -17.37 23.07
C VAL A 165 -23.50 -16.18 22.12
N TYR A 166 -22.64 -16.26 21.12
CA TYR A 166 -22.51 -15.26 20.10
C TYR A 166 -23.75 -15.26 19.20
N ALA A 167 -24.85 -14.76 19.73
CA ALA A 167 -26.07 -14.52 19.00
C ALA A 167 -25.93 -13.23 18.18
N GLY A 168 -24.98 -13.20 17.30
CA GLY A 168 -24.75 -12.05 16.44
C GLY A 168 -24.66 -12.46 14.98
N VAL A 169 -25.02 -11.56 14.12
CA VAL A 169 -24.89 -11.73 12.67
C VAL A 169 -23.41 -11.84 12.33
N PRO A 170 -22.95 -12.88 11.59
CA PRO A 170 -21.56 -13.00 11.21
C PRO A 170 -21.11 -11.80 10.38
N GLN A 171 -19.83 -11.48 10.43
CA GLN A 171 -19.26 -10.39 9.63
C GLN A 171 -18.66 -10.96 8.35
N LEU A 172 -19.15 -10.50 7.21
CA LEU A 172 -18.63 -10.83 5.90
C LEU A 172 -17.41 -9.96 5.60
N HIS A 173 -16.43 -10.54 4.93
CA HIS A 173 -15.23 -9.86 4.50
C HIS A 173 -15.39 -9.29 3.09
N TYR A 174 -14.94 -8.06 2.93
CA TYR A 174 -14.87 -7.35 1.66
C TYR A 174 -13.45 -6.86 1.47
N VAL A 175 -12.94 -6.95 0.25
CA VAL A 175 -11.64 -6.40 -0.12
C VAL A 175 -11.85 -5.25 -1.09
N ILE A 176 -11.39 -4.08 -0.72
CA ILE A 176 -11.35 -2.91 -1.61
C ILE A 176 -9.93 -2.81 -2.13
N THR A 177 -9.77 -2.86 -3.44
CA THR A 177 -8.47 -2.73 -4.11
C THR A 177 -8.50 -1.46 -4.94
N ALA A 178 -7.53 -0.58 -4.73
CA ALA A 178 -7.36 0.63 -5.52
C ALA A 178 -6.03 0.58 -6.27
N ARG A 179 -6.01 1.09 -7.49
CA ARG A 179 -4.85 1.19 -8.36
C ARG A 179 -4.74 2.58 -8.95
N ILE A 180 -3.54 3.10 -8.95
CA ILE A 180 -3.17 4.30 -9.69
C ILE A 180 -2.02 3.99 -10.62
N ASP A 181 -2.14 4.44 -11.86
CA ASP A 181 -1.07 4.35 -12.85
C ASP A 181 -0.28 5.65 -12.82
N GLY A 182 0.97 5.57 -12.39
CA GLY A 182 1.86 6.71 -12.29
C GLY A 182 2.53 7.05 -13.62
N PRO A 183 3.08 8.27 -13.73
CA PRO A 183 3.95 8.63 -14.84
C PRO A 183 5.17 7.70 -14.86
N ARG A 184 5.69 7.37 -16.02
CA ARG A 184 6.81 6.45 -16.26
C ARG A 184 6.47 4.95 -16.15
N GLY A 185 5.17 4.56 -16.17
CA GLY A 185 4.74 3.16 -16.18
C GLY A 185 4.79 2.45 -14.82
N GLY A 186 5.12 3.16 -13.74
CA GLY A 186 4.96 2.64 -12.39
C GLY A 186 3.47 2.59 -12.03
N ASN A 187 3.04 1.56 -11.32
CA ASN A 187 1.71 1.49 -10.76
C ASN A 187 1.80 1.20 -9.25
N VAL A 188 0.89 1.79 -8.51
CA VAL A 188 0.71 1.53 -7.09
C VAL A 188 -0.65 0.87 -6.90
N VAL A 189 -0.67 -0.24 -6.19
CA VAL A 189 -1.89 -0.96 -5.80
C VAL A 189 -1.95 -1.01 -4.28
N THR A 190 -3.07 -0.56 -3.73
CA THR A 190 -3.35 -0.62 -2.28
C THR A 190 -4.61 -1.43 -2.04
N GLN A 191 -4.68 -2.12 -0.91
CA GLN A 191 -5.82 -2.94 -0.54
C GLN A 191 -6.23 -2.68 0.90
N MET A 192 -7.54 -2.74 1.14
CA MET A 192 -8.14 -2.66 2.47
C MET A 192 -9.17 -3.78 2.64
N VAL A 193 -9.10 -4.47 3.76
CA VAL A 193 -10.13 -5.47 4.14
C VAL A 193 -11.13 -4.79 5.08
N VAL A 194 -12.41 -4.95 4.78
CA VAL A 194 -13.52 -4.38 5.55
C VAL A 194 -14.44 -5.52 6.00
N LEU A 195 -14.88 -5.46 7.25
CA LEU A 195 -15.82 -6.41 7.83
C LEU A 195 -17.17 -5.71 8.00
N ILE A 196 -18.21 -6.32 7.47
CA ILE A 196 -19.58 -5.81 7.58
C ILE A 196 -20.48 -6.95 8.07
N GLY A 197 -21.32 -6.68 9.07
CA GLY A 197 -22.28 -7.65 9.56
C GLY A 197 -23.17 -8.17 8.42
N ALA A 198 -23.41 -9.45 8.37
CA ALA A 198 -24.16 -10.14 7.32
C ALA A 198 -25.67 -9.83 7.37
#